data_ef7e7c3717d244ea061703c0c30cac05
#
_entry.id   ef7e7c3717d244ea061703c0c30cac05
#
_cell.length_a   1.000
_cell.length_b   1.000
_cell.length_c   1.000
_cell.angle_alpha   90.00
_cell.angle_beta   90.00
_cell.angle_gamma   90.00
#
_symmetry.space_group_name_H-M   'P 1'
#
loop_
_entity.id
_entity.type
_entity.pdbx_description
1 polymer ?
#
loop_
_entity_poly.entity_id
_entity_poly.type
_entity_poly.pdbx_seq_one_letter_code
_entity_poly.pdbx_strand_id
1 'polypeptide(L)'
;MKLKTLFSGLLFAAAIMTASSCEEALDQMAKVPAFFIPEIMYNGQTFQVTRFATCKYQFSTDSKYLTITETSDGKFIAEADGAWVTETSLKTIPVKVTAVNPDDASVEPQEEETVLIDWGLKLYEGDEAVSNAELIAGRTYRLEMIDANTGIKIETILGGATDKANPQALEWTFDSGKVREVSRTDTSLEFKPIAAGIFGIAAFLGEYKVNISGNAH
;
A
#
# COMPACT_ATOMS: atom_id res chain seq x y z
N MET A 1 -9.69 13.39 -38.15
CA MET A 1 -10.97 12.74 -38.47
C MET A 1 -11.54 12.11 -37.21
N LYS A 2 -12.62 12.68 -36.67
CA LYS A 2 -13.59 12.15 -35.71
C LYS A 2 -13.10 11.68 -34.33
N LEU A 3 -12.90 12.66 -33.45
CA LEU A 3 -13.08 12.58 -32.01
C LEU A 3 -14.60 12.68 -31.73
N LYS A 4 -15.31 11.61 -31.59
CA LYS A 4 -16.70 11.53 -31.12
C LYS A 4 -16.92 10.10 -30.61
N THR A 5 -17.00 9.94 -29.32
CA THR A 5 -17.77 8.94 -28.56
C THR A 5 -17.04 8.59 -27.24
N LEU A 6 -17.02 9.55 -26.31
CA LEU A 6 -16.64 9.24 -24.91
C LEU A 6 -17.35 10.15 -23.91
N PHE A 7 -18.53 10.70 -24.30
CA PHE A 7 -19.37 11.52 -23.41
C PHE A 7 -20.80 11.00 -23.26
N SER A 8 -21.02 9.71 -23.45
CA SER A 8 -22.39 9.14 -23.42
C SER A 8 -22.70 8.35 -22.14
N GLY A 9 -21.77 8.23 -21.21
CA GLY A 9 -21.96 7.47 -19.96
C GLY A 9 -22.44 8.28 -18.75
N LEU A 10 -22.37 9.61 -18.81
CA LEU A 10 -22.66 10.47 -17.65
C LEU A 10 -24.03 11.16 -17.70
N LEU A 11 -24.80 10.99 -18.75
CA LEU A 11 -26.09 11.67 -18.94
C LEU A 11 -27.34 10.79 -18.73
N PHE A 12 -27.16 9.50 -18.38
CA PHE A 12 -28.29 8.61 -18.08
C PHE A 12 -28.70 8.56 -16.60
N ALA A 13 -27.90 9.15 -15.69
CA ALA A 13 -28.24 9.23 -14.28
C ALA A 13 -29.11 10.46 -13.90
N ALA A 14 -29.37 11.38 -14.83
CA ALA A 14 -30.09 12.63 -14.53
C ALA A 14 -31.52 12.68 -15.03
N ALA A 15 -32.08 11.62 -15.65
CA ALA A 15 -33.38 11.69 -16.34
C ALA A 15 -34.48 10.80 -15.73
N ILE A 16 -34.30 10.26 -14.52
CA ILE A 16 -35.38 9.56 -13.80
C ILE A 16 -35.54 10.20 -12.41
N MET A 17 -36.03 11.42 -12.40
CA MET A 17 -36.50 12.05 -11.18
C MET A 17 -37.98 12.37 -11.26
N THR A 18 -38.81 11.37 -11.14
CA THR A 18 -40.15 11.55 -10.55
C THR A 18 -40.02 11.31 -9.05
N ALA A 19 -40.67 12.14 -8.24
CA ALA A 19 -40.44 12.26 -6.80
C ALA A 19 -40.60 10.97 -5.95
N SER A 20 -41.17 9.89 -6.53
CA SER A 20 -41.26 8.58 -5.86
C SER A 20 -40.02 7.68 -6.12
N SER A 21 -39.19 8.00 -7.12
CA SER A 21 -38.00 7.22 -7.46
C SER A 21 -36.74 7.64 -6.73
N CYS A 22 -36.73 8.82 -6.09
CA CYS A 22 -35.58 9.27 -5.32
C CYS A 22 -35.40 8.49 -4.00
N GLU A 23 -36.50 8.18 -3.32
CA GLU A 23 -36.45 7.37 -2.10
C GLU A 23 -36.04 5.93 -2.39
N GLU A 24 -36.59 5.31 -3.43
CA GLU A 24 -36.19 3.96 -3.84
C GLU A 24 -34.74 3.90 -4.35
N ALA A 25 -34.30 4.90 -5.11
CA ALA A 25 -32.90 4.95 -5.58
C ALA A 25 -31.90 5.21 -4.44
N LEU A 26 -32.26 6.08 -3.48
CA LEU A 26 -31.47 6.30 -2.27
C LEU A 26 -31.47 5.06 -1.37
N ASP A 27 -32.59 4.37 -1.25
CA ASP A 27 -32.71 3.15 -0.46
C ASP A 27 -31.94 1.98 -1.11
N GLN A 28 -31.90 1.91 -2.44
CA GLN A 28 -31.06 0.95 -3.16
C GLN A 28 -29.56 1.29 -3.04
N MET A 29 -29.18 2.56 -3.14
CA MET A 29 -27.79 2.98 -2.93
C MET A 29 -27.31 2.76 -1.50
N ALA A 30 -28.22 2.90 -0.53
CA ALA A 30 -27.93 2.61 0.89
C ALA A 30 -27.79 1.11 1.18
N LYS A 31 -28.34 0.26 0.31
CA LYS A 31 -28.32 -1.21 0.48
C LYS A 31 -27.10 -1.90 -0.11
N VAL A 32 -26.38 -1.25 -1.01
CA VAL A 32 -25.20 -1.83 -1.65
C VAL A 32 -23.95 -1.31 -0.94
N PRO A 33 -23.34 -2.09 -0.05
CA PRO A 33 -22.10 -1.67 0.57
C PRO A 33 -21.00 -1.69 -0.49
N ALA A 34 -20.54 -0.52 -0.88
CA ALA A 34 -19.37 -0.36 -1.73
C ALA A 34 -18.20 0.14 -0.89
N PHE A 35 -17.05 -0.50 -1.02
CA PHE A 35 -15.81 -0.08 -0.37
C PHE A 35 -14.63 -0.40 -1.26
N PHE A 36 -13.50 0.26 -1.01
CA PHE A 36 -12.24 -0.02 -1.69
C PHE A 36 -11.12 -0.09 -0.68
N ILE A 37 -10.27 -1.07 -0.89
CA ILE A 37 -8.99 -1.25 -0.20
C ILE A 37 -7.88 -1.33 -1.25
N PRO A 38 -6.61 -1.08 -0.91
CA PRO A 38 -5.50 -1.33 -1.83
C PRO A 38 -5.46 -2.78 -2.30
N GLU A 39 -5.19 -2.99 -3.57
CA GLU A 39 -4.99 -4.33 -4.15
C GLU A 39 -3.76 -5.02 -3.55
N ILE A 40 -2.79 -4.23 -3.08
CA ILE A 40 -1.56 -4.69 -2.44
C ILE A 40 -1.33 -3.92 -1.16
N MET A 41 -1.07 -4.63 -0.08
CA MET A 41 -0.65 -4.10 1.21
C MET A 41 0.75 -4.57 1.54
N TYR A 42 1.51 -3.67 2.14
CA TYR A 42 2.87 -3.95 2.58
C TYR A 42 2.92 -4.16 4.08
N ASN A 43 3.82 -4.99 4.50
CA ASN A 43 4.14 -5.22 5.88
C ASN A 43 4.31 -3.89 6.67
N GLY A 44 3.45 -3.64 7.66
CA GLY A 44 3.40 -2.42 8.46
C GLY A 44 2.59 -1.26 7.87
N GLN A 45 2.06 -1.37 6.67
CA GLN A 45 1.28 -0.29 6.02
C GLN A 45 -0.08 -0.07 6.70
N THR A 46 -0.43 1.21 6.85
CA THR A 46 -1.76 1.67 7.26
C THR A 46 -2.40 2.47 6.13
N PHE A 47 -3.71 2.31 5.89
CA PHE A 47 -4.46 3.10 4.90
C PHE A 47 -5.94 3.17 5.27
N GLN A 48 -6.65 4.09 4.63
CA GLN A 48 -8.09 4.25 4.85
C GLN A 48 -8.88 3.35 3.90
N VAL A 49 -9.90 2.69 4.44
CA VAL A 49 -10.92 2.02 3.64
C VAL A 49 -11.89 3.07 3.12
N THR A 50 -12.00 3.18 1.80
CA THR A 50 -12.96 4.10 1.17
C THR A 50 -14.31 3.43 1.02
N ARG A 51 -15.37 4.09 1.48
CA ARG A 51 -16.78 3.66 1.32
C ARG A 51 -17.59 4.71 0.59
N PHE A 52 -18.55 4.28 -0.20
CA PHE A 52 -19.40 5.17 -1.02
C PHE A 52 -20.85 5.24 -0.60
N ALA A 53 -21.29 4.44 0.36
CA ALA A 53 -22.67 4.42 0.81
C ALA A 53 -22.81 5.06 2.20
N THR A 54 -24.02 5.48 2.50
CA THR A 54 -24.43 5.95 3.83
C THR A 54 -24.78 4.82 4.77
N CYS A 55 -24.84 3.57 4.27
CA CYS A 55 -25.10 2.40 5.11
C CYS A 55 -23.95 2.16 6.09
N LYS A 56 -24.28 1.52 7.17
CA LYS A 56 -23.27 1.05 8.12
C LYS A 56 -22.51 -0.14 7.53
N TYR A 57 -21.25 -0.25 7.91
CA TYR A 57 -20.39 -1.36 7.54
C TYR A 57 -19.89 -2.06 8.78
N GLN A 58 -19.88 -3.38 8.71
CA GLN A 58 -19.09 -4.21 9.59
C GLN A 58 -18.11 -5.00 8.72
N PHE A 59 -16.82 -4.81 8.94
CA PHE A 59 -15.77 -5.51 8.21
C PHE A 59 -15.32 -6.75 8.97
N SER A 60 -14.96 -7.78 8.21
CA SER A 60 -14.24 -8.95 8.68
C SER A 60 -13.18 -9.37 7.67
N THR A 61 -12.16 -10.08 8.12
CA THR A 61 -11.13 -10.64 7.27
C THR A 61 -10.98 -12.12 7.54
N ASP A 62 -10.53 -12.88 6.54
CA ASP A 62 -10.18 -14.30 6.68
C ASP A 62 -8.74 -14.51 7.19
N SER A 63 -8.01 -13.42 7.42
CA SER A 63 -6.64 -13.44 7.90
C SER A 63 -6.47 -12.72 9.23
N LYS A 64 -5.72 -13.33 10.15
CA LYS A 64 -5.33 -12.68 11.42
C LYS A 64 -4.28 -11.58 11.25
N TYR A 65 -3.71 -11.43 10.06
CA TYR A 65 -2.65 -10.46 9.76
C TYR A 65 -3.16 -9.15 9.19
N LEU A 66 -4.46 -8.98 9.07
CA LEU A 66 -5.09 -7.73 8.67
C LEU A 66 -6.17 -7.37 9.68
N THR A 67 -6.10 -6.16 10.20
CA THR A 67 -7.11 -5.61 11.12
C THR A 67 -7.77 -4.39 10.47
N ILE A 68 -9.10 -4.30 10.55
CA ILE A 68 -9.86 -3.13 10.13
C ILE A 68 -10.54 -2.53 11.35
N THR A 69 -10.23 -1.26 11.63
CA THR A 69 -10.74 -0.53 12.80
C THR A 69 -11.50 0.71 12.37
N GLU A 70 -12.69 0.91 12.93
CA GLU A 70 -13.43 2.16 12.76
C GLU A 70 -12.89 3.23 13.71
N THR A 71 -12.62 4.40 13.16
CA THR A 71 -12.15 5.56 13.92
C THR A 71 -13.33 6.37 14.47
N SER A 72 -13.04 7.26 15.44
CA SER A 72 -14.06 8.09 16.09
C SER A 72 -14.80 9.06 15.14
N ASP A 73 -14.21 9.37 13.99
CA ASP A 73 -14.81 10.20 12.93
C ASP A 73 -15.53 9.37 11.85
N GLY A 74 -15.73 8.08 12.09
CA GLY A 74 -16.48 7.17 11.22
C GLY A 74 -15.74 6.76 9.96
N LYS A 75 -14.42 6.85 9.95
CA LYS A 75 -13.55 6.29 8.92
C LYS A 75 -13.10 4.89 9.33
N PHE A 76 -12.60 4.14 8.36
CA PHE A 76 -11.99 2.85 8.62
C PHE A 76 -10.51 2.90 8.28
N ILE A 77 -9.70 2.31 9.14
CA ILE A 77 -8.27 2.11 8.91
C ILE A 77 -8.05 0.60 8.85
N ALA A 78 -7.36 0.15 7.81
CA ALA A 78 -6.93 -1.22 7.67
C ALA A 78 -5.41 -1.27 7.83
N GLU A 79 -4.95 -2.09 8.77
CA GLU A 79 -3.55 -2.23 9.16
C GLU A 79 -3.08 -3.63 8.86
N ALA A 80 -2.03 -3.76 8.07
CA ALA A 80 -1.35 -5.02 7.86
C ALA A 80 -0.42 -5.30 9.04
N ASP A 81 -0.57 -6.49 9.66
CA ASP A 81 0.30 -6.93 10.75
C ASP A 81 1.58 -7.55 10.19
N GLY A 82 2.72 -7.01 10.57
CA GLY A 82 4.03 -7.53 10.18
C GLY A 82 4.45 -8.84 10.85
N ALA A 83 3.72 -9.32 11.85
CA ALA A 83 4.05 -10.56 12.56
C ALA A 83 3.98 -11.82 11.68
N TRP A 84 3.24 -11.79 10.59
CA TRP A 84 3.09 -12.94 9.68
C TRP A 84 4.42 -13.53 9.19
N VAL A 85 5.42 -12.67 8.93
CA VAL A 85 6.74 -13.08 8.40
C VAL A 85 7.44 -14.06 9.32
N THR A 86 7.34 -13.81 10.63
CA THR A 86 7.97 -14.66 11.66
C THR A 86 7.12 -15.88 11.97
N GLU A 87 5.80 -15.78 11.88
CA GLU A 87 4.88 -16.85 12.26
C GLU A 87 4.66 -17.90 11.16
N THR A 88 4.59 -17.46 9.89
CA THR A 88 4.19 -18.35 8.80
C THR A 88 5.30 -18.69 7.83
N SER A 89 6.42 -17.98 7.84
CA SER A 89 7.47 -18.02 6.80
C SER A 89 6.98 -17.72 5.38
N LEU A 90 5.72 -17.35 5.22
CA LEU A 90 5.18 -16.88 3.95
C LEU A 90 5.57 -15.42 3.72
N LYS A 91 5.87 -15.08 2.47
CA LYS A 91 6.26 -13.71 2.05
C LYS A 91 5.12 -12.96 1.38
N THR A 92 4.10 -13.66 0.97
CA THR A 92 2.92 -13.14 0.27
C THR A 92 1.69 -13.89 0.75
N ILE A 93 0.69 -13.16 1.25
CA ILE A 93 -0.54 -13.74 1.79
C ILE A 93 -1.75 -13.07 1.12
N PRO A 94 -2.54 -13.81 0.35
CA PRO A 94 -3.83 -13.32 -0.13
C PRO A 94 -4.80 -13.17 1.06
N VAL A 95 -5.55 -12.09 1.10
CA VAL A 95 -6.53 -11.81 2.15
C VAL A 95 -7.82 -11.35 1.51
N LYS A 96 -8.93 -11.91 1.98
CA LYS A 96 -10.27 -11.46 1.64
C LYS A 96 -10.81 -10.58 2.76
N VAL A 97 -11.37 -9.44 2.37
CA VAL A 97 -12.07 -8.51 3.25
C VAL A 97 -13.55 -8.55 2.88
N THR A 98 -14.38 -8.86 3.85
CA THR A 98 -15.85 -8.94 3.69
C THR A 98 -16.50 -7.79 4.43
N ALA A 99 -17.37 -7.05 3.75
CA ALA A 99 -18.21 -6.02 4.33
C ALA A 99 -19.67 -6.47 4.36
N VAL A 100 -20.34 -6.29 5.49
CA VAL A 100 -21.76 -6.56 5.67
C VAL A 100 -22.47 -5.30 6.15
N ASN A 101 -23.78 -5.18 5.83
CA ASN A 101 -24.64 -4.19 6.45
C ASN A 101 -25.23 -4.81 7.73
N PRO A 102 -24.85 -4.36 8.93
CA PRO A 102 -25.35 -4.95 10.19
C PRO A 102 -26.83 -4.64 10.45
N ASP A 103 -27.39 -3.61 9.79
CA ASP A 103 -28.76 -3.18 9.97
C ASP A 103 -29.74 -3.85 8.99
N ASP A 104 -29.25 -4.49 7.91
CA ASP A 104 -30.07 -5.14 6.88
C ASP A 104 -29.44 -6.45 6.38
N ALA A 105 -29.85 -7.54 6.96
CA ALA A 105 -29.39 -8.88 6.62
C ALA A 105 -29.82 -9.36 5.22
N SER A 106 -30.69 -8.62 4.52
CA SER A 106 -31.10 -8.95 3.15
C SER A 106 -30.09 -8.44 2.11
N VAL A 107 -29.18 -7.56 2.52
CA VAL A 107 -28.09 -7.06 1.67
C VAL A 107 -26.98 -8.13 1.57
N GLU A 108 -26.67 -8.53 0.35
CA GLU A 108 -25.57 -9.46 0.10
C GLU A 108 -24.24 -8.88 0.57
N PRO A 109 -23.42 -9.65 1.30
CA PRO A 109 -22.06 -9.25 1.64
C PRO A 109 -21.25 -8.89 0.40
N GLN A 110 -20.43 -7.85 0.53
CA GLN A 110 -19.48 -7.47 -0.51
C GLN A 110 -18.07 -7.90 -0.09
N GLU A 111 -17.29 -8.31 -1.06
CA GLU A 111 -15.93 -8.82 -0.82
C GLU A 111 -14.93 -8.06 -1.71
N GLU A 112 -13.80 -7.72 -1.10
CA GLU A 112 -12.62 -7.20 -1.79
C GLU A 112 -11.41 -8.08 -1.45
N GLU A 113 -10.53 -8.27 -2.40
CA GLU A 113 -9.30 -9.04 -2.21
C GLU A 113 -8.10 -8.10 -2.16
N THR A 114 -7.17 -8.38 -1.26
CA THR A 114 -5.87 -7.73 -1.19
C THR A 114 -4.79 -8.79 -1.02
N VAL A 115 -3.56 -8.43 -1.36
CA VAL A 115 -2.40 -9.28 -1.14
C VAL A 115 -1.46 -8.58 -0.16
N LEU A 116 -1.20 -9.23 0.98
CA LEU A 116 -0.20 -8.77 1.92
C LEU A 116 1.18 -9.22 1.43
N ILE A 117 2.13 -8.29 1.29
CA ILE A 117 3.49 -8.54 0.80
C ILE A 117 4.52 -8.19 1.88
N ASP A 118 5.45 -9.10 2.11
CA ASP A 118 6.67 -8.78 2.84
C ASP A 118 7.61 -7.98 1.94
N TRP A 119 7.99 -6.79 2.38
CA TRP A 119 8.90 -5.95 1.63
C TRP A 119 10.33 -6.00 2.19
N GLY A 120 11.27 -5.76 1.33
CA GLY A 120 12.68 -5.66 1.66
C GLY A 120 13.34 -4.50 0.93
N LEU A 121 14.65 -4.40 1.10
CA LEU A 121 15.48 -3.41 0.43
C LEU A 121 16.52 -4.11 -0.46
N LYS A 122 16.76 -3.55 -1.64
CA LYS A 122 17.83 -3.97 -2.53
C LYS A 122 18.68 -2.78 -2.94
N LEU A 123 19.98 -3.01 -2.99
CA LEU A 123 20.99 -1.98 -3.27
C LEU A 123 21.37 -2.00 -4.74
N TYR A 124 21.51 -0.82 -5.33
CA TYR A 124 21.88 -0.61 -6.72
C TYR A 124 22.98 0.45 -6.87
N GLU A 125 23.85 0.27 -7.89
CA GLU A 125 24.69 1.31 -8.46
C GLU A 125 24.23 1.54 -9.92
N GLY A 126 23.65 2.69 -10.21
CA GLY A 126 22.87 2.86 -11.44
C GLY A 126 21.66 1.91 -11.46
N ASP A 127 21.60 1.05 -12.48
CA ASP A 127 20.54 0.02 -12.63
C ASP A 127 21.00 -1.38 -12.26
N GLU A 128 22.27 -1.54 -11.87
CA GLU A 128 22.82 -2.84 -11.49
C GLU A 128 22.68 -3.08 -9.99
N ALA A 129 22.17 -4.25 -9.62
CA ALA A 129 22.14 -4.67 -8.23
C ALA A 129 23.56 -4.99 -7.74
N VAL A 130 23.94 -4.42 -6.60
CA VAL A 130 25.29 -4.55 -6.05
C VAL A 130 25.25 -5.12 -4.64
N SER A 131 26.40 -5.71 -4.23
CA SER A 131 26.59 -6.16 -2.87
C SER A 131 26.82 -4.98 -1.92
N ASN A 132 26.26 -5.03 -0.73
CA ASN A 132 26.50 -4.06 0.34
C ASN A 132 27.88 -4.23 1.03
N ALA A 133 28.63 -5.27 0.68
CA ALA A 133 29.92 -5.58 1.33
C ALA A 133 31.11 -4.74 0.80
N GLU A 134 30.99 -4.18 -0.42
CA GLU A 134 32.14 -3.54 -1.11
C GLU A 134 31.68 -2.25 -1.80
N LEU A 135 31.31 -1.25 -1.02
CA LEU A 135 30.92 0.06 -1.55
C LEU A 135 32.14 0.98 -1.62
N ILE A 136 32.13 1.91 -2.57
CA ILE A 136 33.20 2.89 -2.74
C ILE A 136 32.73 4.24 -2.18
N ALA A 137 33.49 4.80 -1.26
CA ALA A 137 33.19 6.11 -0.70
C ALA A 137 33.13 7.18 -1.81
N GLY A 138 32.16 8.06 -1.75
CA GLY A 138 31.92 9.11 -2.73
C GLY A 138 31.07 8.71 -3.94
N ARG A 139 30.85 7.43 -4.21
CA ARG A 139 29.92 6.98 -5.24
C ARG A 139 28.48 7.06 -4.79
N THR A 140 27.56 7.18 -5.74
CA THR A 140 26.13 7.22 -5.48
C THR A 140 25.55 5.81 -5.61
N TYR A 141 24.80 5.43 -4.60
CA TYR A 141 24.06 4.16 -4.53
C TYR A 141 22.59 4.46 -4.26
N ARG A 142 21.72 3.52 -4.62
CA ARG A 142 20.28 3.61 -4.40
C ARG A 142 19.77 2.36 -3.69
N LEU A 143 19.09 2.55 -2.57
CA LEU A 143 18.27 1.52 -1.94
C LEU A 143 16.85 1.64 -2.48
N GLU A 144 16.28 0.54 -2.92
CA GLU A 144 14.90 0.46 -3.41
C GLU A 144 14.12 -0.58 -2.63
N MET A 145 12.85 -0.25 -2.36
CA MET A 145 11.87 -1.16 -1.82
C MET A 145 11.53 -2.23 -2.86
N ILE A 146 11.62 -3.48 -2.45
CA ILE A 146 11.31 -4.65 -3.29
C ILE A 146 10.30 -5.55 -2.58
N ASP A 147 9.58 -6.37 -3.34
CA ASP A 147 8.94 -7.56 -2.81
C ASP A 147 10.03 -8.57 -2.40
N ALA A 148 10.09 -8.91 -1.12
CA ALA A 148 11.12 -9.78 -0.56
C ALA A 148 11.04 -11.23 -1.09
N ASN A 149 9.88 -11.63 -1.64
CA ASN A 149 9.70 -12.95 -2.23
C ASN A 149 10.23 -13.03 -3.67
N THR A 150 9.90 -12.04 -4.50
CA THR A 150 10.25 -12.05 -5.93
C THR A 150 11.49 -11.24 -6.26
N GLY A 151 11.89 -10.31 -5.39
CA GLY A 151 12.96 -9.35 -5.64
C GLY A 151 12.60 -8.25 -6.65
N ILE A 152 11.32 -8.17 -7.05
CA ILE A 152 10.85 -7.16 -7.99
C ILE A 152 10.68 -5.83 -7.26
N LYS A 153 11.09 -4.74 -7.89
CA LYS A 153 10.90 -3.38 -7.35
C LYS A 153 9.41 -3.08 -7.16
N ILE A 154 9.06 -2.51 -6.02
CA ILE A 154 7.67 -2.16 -5.73
C ILE A 154 7.10 -1.20 -6.78
N GLU A 155 7.85 -0.22 -7.24
CA GLU A 155 7.44 0.68 -8.33
C GLU A 155 7.04 -0.08 -9.61
N THR A 156 7.70 -1.19 -9.91
CA THR A 156 7.37 -2.04 -11.07
C THR A 156 6.06 -2.79 -10.85
N ILE A 157 5.83 -3.30 -9.64
CA ILE A 157 4.58 -3.99 -9.26
C ILE A 157 3.40 -3.02 -9.34
N LEU A 158 3.60 -1.78 -8.89
CA LEU A 158 2.58 -0.74 -8.94
C LEU A 158 2.20 -0.32 -10.36
N GLY A 159 3.09 -0.55 -11.34
CA GLY A 159 2.82 -0.28 -12.76
C GLY A 159 2.43 1.16 -13.08
N GLY A 160 2.78 2.13 -12.22
CA GLY A 160 2.33 3.51 -12.29
C GLY A 160 0.86 3.72 -11.87
N ALA A 161 0.21 2.72 -11.29
CA ALA A 161 -1.12 2.85 -10.69
C ALA A 161 -1.00 3.61 -9.36
N THR A 162 -1.20 4.91 -9.42
CA THR A 162 -0.94 5.85 -8.32
C THR A 162 -1.99 5.81 -7.21
N ASP A 163 -3.20 5.31 -7.47
CA ASP A 163 -4.32 5.57 -6.58
C ASP A 163 -4.73 4.39 -5.68
N LYS A 164 -4.45 3.14 -6.06
CA LYS A 164 -4.93 1.96 -5.34
C LYS A 164 -3.86 1.19 -4.56
N ALA A 165 -2.61 1.41 -4.88
CA ALA A 165 -1.50 0.65 -4.31
C ALA A 165 -0.31 1.53 -3.92
N ASN A 166 -0.53 2.83 -3.71
CA ASN A 166 0.55 3.74 -3.33
C ASN A 166 1.02 3.41 -1.90
N PRO A 167 2.24 2.91 -1.72
CA PRO A 167 2.75 2.63 -0.39
C PRO A 167 2.87 3.94 0.37
N GLN A 168 2.62 3.89 1.66
CA GLN A 168 3.04 4.95 2.56
C GLN A 168 4.56 5.19 2.38
N ALA A 169 4.98 6.44 2.36
CA ALA A 169 6.39 6.79 2.19
C ALA A 169 7.26 6.13 3.27
N LEU A 170 8.39 5.55 2.86
CA LEU A 170 9.37 5.00 3.78
C LEU A 170 10.05 6.11 4.58
N GLU A 171 10.16 5.90 5.87
CA GLU A 171 11.02 6.72 6.73
C GLU A 171 12.42 6.13 6.78
N TRP A 172 13.45 6.98 6.65
CA TRP A 172 14.83 6.56 6.57
C TRP A 172 15.65 7.09 7.75
N THR A 173 16.48 6.23 8.32
CA THR A 173 17.48 6.63 9.32
C THR A 173 18.85 6.07 8.97
N PHE A 174 19.90 6.86 9.16
CA PHE A 174 21.28 6.49 8.90
C PHE A 174 22.26 7.37 9.70
N ASP A 175 23.50 6.89 9.84
CA ASP A 175 24.60 7.68 10.44
C ASP A 175 25.04 8.77 9.46
N SER A 176 24.66 10.02 9.74
CA SER A 176 25.02 11.19 8.91
C SER A 176 26.52 11.49 8.87
N GLY A 177 27.30 10.94 9.81
CA GLY A 177 28.77 11.02 9.76
C GLY A 177 29.40 10.07 8.73
N LYS A 178 28.66 9.08 8.25
CA LYS A 178 29.13 8.06 7.30
C LYS A 178 28.36 8.03 5.99
N VAL A 179 27.13 8.47 6.00
CA VAL A 179 26.21 8.43 4.86
C VAL A 179 25.63 9.81 4.63
N ARG A 180 25.66 10.27 3.40
CA ARG A 180 24.98 11.49 2.95
C ARG A 180 23.84 11.13 2.00
N GLU A 181 22.66 11.57 2.31
CA GLU A 181 21.52 11.52 1.40
C GLU A 181 21.77 12.38 0.17
N VAL A 182 21.38 11.88 -0.99
CA VAL A 182 21.38 12.60 -2.28
C VAL A 182 19.96 12.97 -2.65
N SER A 183 19.05 12.00 -2.65
CA SER A 183 17.63 12.18 -2.93
C SER A 183 16.82 11.02 -2.33
N ARG A 184 15.51 11.19 -2.23
CA ARG A 184 14.58 10.12 -1.86
C ARG A 184 13.27 10.23 -2.63
N THR A 185 12.61 9.08 -2.77
CA THR A 185 11.20 8.96 -3.15
C THR A 185 10.45 8.24 -2.02
N ASP A 186 9.17 7.97 -2.21
CA ASP A 186 8.37 7.21 -1.23
C ASP A 186 8.91 5.78 -1.03
N THR A 187 9.57 5.21 -2.04
CA THR A 187 10.04 3.81 -2.05
C THR A 187 11.55 3.66 -2.17
N SER A 188 12.31 4.74 -2.26
CA SER A 188 13.76 4.67 -2.48
C SER A 188 14.56 5.76 -1.76
N LEU A 189 15.84 5.47 -1.52
CA LEU A 189 16.84 6.39 -1.00
C LEU A 189 18.10 6.35 -1.87
N GLU A 190 18.46 7.47 -2.48
CA GLU A 190 19.80 7.66 -3.04
C GLU A 190 20.77 8.24 -2.00
N PHE A 191 21.93 7.64 -1.88
CA PHE A 191 22.91 8.03 -0.88
C PHE A 191 24.35 7.89 -1.38
N LYS A 192 25.27 8.53 -0.64
CA LYS A 192 26.73 8.36 -0.80
C LYS A 192 27.35 8.00 0.53
N PRO A 193 28.11 6.90 0.62
CA PRO A 193 29.07 6.73 1.71
C PRO A 193 30.10 7.87 1.64
N ILE A 194 30.31 8.58 2.74
CA ILE A 194 31.24 9.72 2.83
C ILE A 194 32.48 9.43 3.68
N ALA A 195 32.50 8.26 4.34
CA ALA A 195 33.62 7.78 5.11
C ALA A 195 33.77 6.27 4.94
N ALA A 196 35.00 5.78 5.01
CA ALA A 196 35.28 4.36 4.99
C ALA A 196 34.78 3.65 6.27
N GLY A 197 34.51 2.36 6.14
CA GLY A 197 34.08 1.48 7.23
C GLY A 197 32.61 1.13 7.19
N ILE A 198 32.14 0.44 8.23
CA ILE A 198 30.78 -0.07 8.32
C ILE A 198 29.81 1.07 8.66
N PHE A 199 28.69 1.09 7.96
CA PHE A 199 27.55 1.96 8.23
C PHE A 199 26.24 1.17 8.18
N GLY A 200 25.20 1.73 8.79
CA GLY A 200 23.84 1.18 8.74
C GLY A 200 22.84 2.17 8.13
N ILE A 201 21.92 1.66 7.38
CA ILE A 201 20.72 2.39 6.91
C ILE A 201 19.51 1.56 7.29
N ALA A 202 18.51 2.20 7.90
CA ALA A 202 17.24 1.59 8.22
C ALA A 202 16.10 2.31 7.49
N ALA A 203 15.19 1.53 6.95
CA ALA A 203 13.91 2.00 6.44
C ALA A 203 12.77 1.50 7.32
N PHE A 204 11.77 2.32 7.51
CA PHE A 204 10.58 2.02 8.29
C PHE A 204 9.32 2.24 7.46
N LEU A 205 8.35 1.36 7.64
CA LEU A 205 6.98 1.53 7.21
C LEU A 205 6.09 1.24 8.42
N GLY A 206 5.59 2.29 9.04
CA GLY A 206 4.99 2.18 10.37
C GLY A 206 5.97 1.60 11.39
N GLU A 207 5.59 0.54 12.06
CA GLU A 207 6.45 -0.14 13.05
C GLU A 207 7.42 -1.16 12.42
N TYR A 208 7.19 -1.55 11.17
CA TYR A 208 8.05 -2.54 10.50
C TYR A 208 9.35 -1.91 10.00
N LYS A 209 10.46 -2.56 10.28
CA LYS A 209 11.80 -2.05 10.03
C LYS A 209 12.65 -3.02 9.22
N VAL A 210 13.26 -2.52 8.16
CA VAL A 210 14.30 -3.23 7.41
C VAL A 210 15.64 -2.52 7.55
N ASN A 211 16.71 -3.27 7.86
CA ASN A 211 18.05 -2.74 8.01
C ASN A 211 18.96 -3.27 6.90
N ILE A 212 19.82 -2.38 6.40
CA ILE A 212 20.97 -2.74 5.58
C ILE A 212 22.24 -2.22 6.26
N SER A 213 23.25 -3.09 6.36
CA SER A 213 24.60 -2.69 6.71
C SER A 213 25.47 -2.69 5.46
N GLY A 214 26.20 -1.63 5.22
CA GLY A 214 27.19 -1.51 4.14
C GLY A 214 28.60 -1.34 4.70
N ASN A 215 29.59 -1.69 3.89
CA ASN A 215 30.99 -1.41 4.17
C ASN A 215 31.60 -0.61 3.01
N ALA A 216 32.07 0.58 3.29
CA ALA A 216 32.67 1.47 2.31
C ALA A 216 34.19 1.47 2.43
N HIS A 217 34.87 1.52 1.30
CA HIS A 217 36.32 1.57 1.15
C HIS A 217 36.80 2.87 0.49
#